data_34d61d9212d6109fc10b014b6249d108
#
_entry.id   34d61d9212d6109fc10b014b6249d108
#
_cell.length_a   1.000
_cell.length_b   1.000
_cell.length_c   1.000
_cell.angle_alpha   90.00
_cell.angle_beta   90.00
_cell.angle_gamma   90.00
#
_symmetry.space_group_name_H-M   'P 1'
#
loop_
_entity.id
_entity.type
_entity.pdbx_description
1 polymer ?
#
loop_
_entity_poly.entity_id
_entity_poly.type
_entity_poly.pdbx_seq_one_letter_code
_entity_poly.pdbx_strand_id
1 'polypeptide(L)'
;MRKGNTPRECGVVSLARRCDGHRVMDGFSLFPGALGPEAQQALAAEVLALERTAPFYRPVTPGGKPFSVQMTNLGPLGWVSDRAGYRYQATHPVTGEPWPPIPQVLLELWRTAAGCEVPPDACLVNLYRGPARMGLHQDRDEADFSFPVLSVSLGDTAVFRIAPPEGGRSASVRLASGDACLLAGPARLARHGVDRTLAGSSALIPGGGRLNLTLRRARPA
;
A
#
# COMPACT_ATOMS: atom_id res chain seq x y z
N MET A 1 2.60 23.36 -35.23
CA MET A 1 3.19 23.55 -33.88
C MET A 1 2.29 22.85 -32.88
N ARG A 2 2.64 21.64 -32.44
CA ARG A 2 1.91 20.93 -31.39
C ARG A 2 2.53 21.33 -30.04
N LYS A 3 1.76 22.00 -29.20
CA LYS A 3 2.16 22.32 -27.81
C LYS A 3 2.26 21.02 -27.04
N GLY A 4 3.46 20.72 -26.54
CA GLY A 4 3.70 19.59 -25.65
C GLY A 4 2.89 19.75 -24.36
N ASN A 5 2.11 18.73 -24.05
CA ASN A 5 1.38 18.61 -22.82
C ASN A 5 2.38 18.07 -21.77
N THR A 6 2.92 18.96 -20.95
CA THR A 6 3.76 18.59 -19.81
C THR A 6 2.86 17.81 -18.82
N PRO A 7 3.27 16.63 -18.33
CA PRO A 7 2.52 15.92 -17.29
C PRO A 7 2.38 16.83 -16.08
N ARG A 8 1.16 17.02 -15.58
CA ARG A 8 0.92 17.75 -14.33
C ARG A 8 1.49 16.92 -13.20
N GLU A 9 2.58 17.36 -12.61
CA GLU A 9 3.11 16.79 -11.38
C GLU A 9 2.02 16.80 -10.31
N CYS A 10 1.79 15.65 -9.65
CA CYS A 10 0.87 15.53 -8.53
C CYS A 10 1.40 16.38 -7.37
N GLY A 11 0.77 17.52 -7.11
CA GLY A 11 1.21 18.49 -6.10
C GLY A 11 1.01 17.91 -4.69
N VAL A 12 2.10 17.70 -3.96
CA VAL A 12 2.06 17.25 -2.56
C VAL A 12 1.56 18.38 -1.68
N VAL A 13 0.32 18.30 -1.21
CA VAL A 13 -0.21 19.24 -0.22
C VAL A 13 0.41 18.92 1.14
N SER A 14 1.09 19.90 1.74
CA SER A 14 1.81 19.80 3.02
C SER A 14 0.83 19.72 4.21
N LEU A 15 0.21 18.57 4.42
CA LEU A 15 -0.49 18.20 5.65
C LEU A 15 0.38 17.29 6.55
N ALA A 16 1.62 17.05 6.15
CA ALA A 16 2.55 16.22 6.91
C ALA A 16 2.88 16.88 8.25
N ARG A 17 2.30 16.42 9.35
CA ARG A 17 2.91 16.59 10.66
C ARG A 17 4.26 15.85 10.61
N ARG A 18 5.33 16.61 10.79
CA ARG A 18 6.68 16.05 10.87
C ARG A 18 6.72 15.10 12.07
N CYS A 19 7.11 13.86 11.84
CA CYS A 19 7.57 13.02 12.94
C CYS A 19 8.69 13.75 13.66
N ASP A 20 8.70 13.70 14.99
CA ASP A 20 9.64 14.38 15.86
C ASP A 20 11.07 14.40 15.30
N GLY A 21 11.49 15.55 14.79
CA GLY A 21 12.85 15.97 14.55
C GLY A 21 13.69 15.25 13.50
N HIS A 22 13.34 14.08 12.98
CA HIS A 22 14.15 13.34 12.01
C HIS A 22 13.38 13.11 10.72
N ARG A 23 13.77 13.79 9.66
CA ARG A 23 13.33 13.56 8.29
C ARG A 23 13.82 12.18 7.86
N VAL A 24 12.93 11.20 7.75
CA VAL A 24 13.28 9.82 7.41
C VAL A 24 13.92 9.75 6.03
N MET A 25 13.31 10.41 5.04
CA MET A 25 13.75 10.47 3.66
C MET A 25 12.99 11.57 2.92
N ASP A 26 13.61 12.17 1.91
CA ASP A 26 12.94 13.11 1.01
C ASP A 26 11.87 12.40 0.18
N GLY A 27 10.65 12.96 0.11
CA GLY A 27 9.52 12.34 -0.58
C GLY A 27 8.77 11.26 0.22
N PHE A 28 9.22 10.90 1.43
CA PHE A 28 8.46 10.08 2.37
C PHE A 28 7.69 10.96 3.34
N SER A 29 6.38 10.71 3.47
CA SER A 29 5.52 11.39 4.45
C SER A 29 4.77 10.37 5.30
N LEU A 30 4.67 10.63 6.60
CA LEU A 30 3.87 9.86 7.54
C LEU A 30 2.69 10.72 8.01
N PHE A 31 1.50 10.13 8.01
CA PHE A 31 0.24 10.72 8.49
C PHE A 31 -0.29 9.87 9.66
N PRO A 32 0.15 10.17 10.90
CA PRO A 32 -0.31 9.45 12.08
C PRO A 32 -1.81 9.66 12.28
N GLY A 33 -2.55 8.57 12.51
CA GLY A 33 -3.99 8.62 12.75
C GLY A 33 -4.80 9.20 11.58
N ALA A 34 -4.35 8.99 10.34
CA ALA A 34 -5.05 9.43 9.12
C ALA A 34 -6.50 8.92 9.06
N LEU A 35 -6.76 7.75 9.64
CA LEU A 35 -8.10 7.22 9.85
C LEU A 35 -8.44 7.17 11.33
N GLY A 36 -9.58 7.75 11.70
CA GLY A 36 -10.14 7.66 13.04
C GLY A 36 -10.66 6.24 13.36
N PRO A 37 -10.92 5.92 14.64
CA PRO A 37 -11.30 4.57 15.08
C PRO A 37 -12.51 3.98 14.36
N GLU A 38 -13.54 4.77 14.12
CA GLU A 38 -14.78 4.34 13.42
C GLU A 38 -14.49 3.97 11.97
N ALA A 39 -13.71 4.80 11.25
CA ALA A 39 -13.30 4.53 9.87
C ALA A 39 -12.41 3.29 9.78
N GLN A 40 -11.53 3.08 10.76
CA GLN A 40 -10.71 1.87 10.85
C GLN A 40 -11.57 0.62 11.00
N GLN A 41 -12.57 0.64 11.90
CA GLN A 41 -13.48 -0.49 12.14
C GLN A 41 -14.28 -0.81 10.87
N ALA A 42 -14.89 0.20 10.26
CA ALA A 42 -15.69 0.04 9.04
C ALA A 42 -14.84 -0.54 7.88
N LEU A 43 -13.67 0.05 7.64
CA LEU A 43 -12.78 -0.39 6.56
C LEU A 43 -12.22 -1.81 6.82
N ALA A 44 -11.85 -2.14 8.06
CA ALA A 44 -11.38 -3.47 8.40
C ALA A 44 -12.48 -4.53 8.20
N ALA A 45 -13.72 -4.24 8.62
CA ALA A 45 -14.86 -5.13 8.43
C ALA A 45 -15.18 -5.33 6.94
N GLU A 46 -15.18 -4.26 6.14
CA GLU A 46 -15.40 -4.31 4.70
C GLU A 46 -14.33 -5.19 4.01
N VAL A 47 -13.06 -4.97 4.31
CA VAL A 47 -11.94 -5.72 3.72
C VAL A 47 -11.96 -7.19 4.13
N LEU A 48 -12.28 -7.51 5.38
CA LEU A 48 -12.38 -8.91 5.82
C LEU A 48 -13.58 -9.65 5.22
N ALA A 49 -14.66 -8.93 4.90
CA ALA A 49 -15.82 -9.51 4.22
C ALA A 49 -15.54 -9.90 2.76
N LEU A 50 -14.46 -9.41 2.14
CA LEU A 50 -14.04 -9.76 0.78
C LEU A 50 -13.68 -11.25 0.61
N GLU A 51 -13.46 -11.98 1.70
CA GLU A 51 -13.16 -13.42 1.65
C GLU A 51 -14.21 -14.22 0.86
N ARG A 52 -15.42 -13.67 0.70
CA ARG A 52 -16.51 -14.28 -0.07
C ARG A 52 -16.46 -13.99 -1.56
N THR A 53 -15.85 -12.89 -2.01
CA THR A 53 -15.81 -12.43 -3.41
C THR A 53 -14.41 -12.38 -4.00
N ALA A 54 -13.44 -11.94 -3.19
CA ALA A 54 -12.02 -11.86 -3.54
C ALA A 54 -11.18 -12.40 -2.38
N PRO A 55 -11.16 -13.74 -2.17
CA PRO A 55 -10.52 -14.37 -1.02
C PRO A 55 -9.03 -14.04 -0.94
N PHE A 56 -8.52 -13.96 0.29
CA PHE A 56 -7.08 -13.86 0.50
C PHE A 56 -6.37 -15.15 0.03
N TYR A 57 -5.35 -15.01 -0.78
CA TYR A 57 -4.53 -16.10 -1.28
C TYR A 57 -3.04 -15.84 -1.02
N ARG A 58 -2.20 -16.83 -1.17
CA ARG A 58 -0.74 -16.67 -1.10
C ARG A 58 -0.14 -16.71 -2.49
N PRO A 59 0.28 -15.54 -3.03
CA PRO A 59 1.03 -15.53 -4.27
C PRO A 59 2.35 -16.30 -4.16
N VAL A 60 2.92 -16.67 -5.29
CA VAL A 60 4.28 -17.21 -5.36
C VAL A 60 5.16 -16.28 -6.19
N THR A 61 6.45 -16.23 -5.88
CA THR A 61 7.43 -15.54 -6.71
C THR A 61 7.59 -16.25 -8.05
N PRO A 62 8.19 -15.64 -9.09
CA PRO A 62 8.52 -16.33 -10.34
C PRO A 62 9.33 -17.62 -10.14
N GLY A 63 10.17 -17.67 -9.11
CA GLY A 63 10.89 -18.87 -8.70
C GLY A 63 10.06 -19.91 -7.95
N GLY A 64 8.75 -19.69 -7.76
CA GLY A 64 7.82 -20.63 -7.11
C GLY A 64 7.83 -20.59 -5.58
N LYS A 65 8.57 -19.68 -4.94
CA LYS A 65 8.58 -19.53 -3.48
C LYS A 65 7.32 -18.78 -3.03
N PRO A 66 6.50 -19.33 -2.09
CA PRO A 66 5.33 -18.63 -1.60
C PRO A 66 5.70 -17.41 -0.76
N PHE A 67 4.90 -16.33 -0.87
CA PHE A 67 4.97 -15.21 0.06
C PHE A 67 4.48 -15.65 1.45
N SER A 68 5.05 -15.06 2.50
CA SER A 68 4.57 -15.28 3.88
C SER A 68 3.27 -14.50 4.16
N VAL A 69 2.97 -13.50 3.35
CA VAL A 69 1.82 -12.60 3.44
C VAL A 69 0.69 -13.16 2.57
N GLN A 70 -0.53 -13.11 3.05
CA GLN A 70 -1.72 -13.35 2.22
C GLN A 70 -2.14 -12.04 1.55
N MET A 71 -2.65 -12.12 0.34
CA MET A 71 -2.95 -10.94 -0.48
C MET A 71 -4.33 -11.06 -1.12
N THR A 72 -4.97 -9.92 -1.32
CA THR A 72 -6.09 -9.71 -2.24
C THR A 72 -5.97 -8.29 -2.81
N ASN A 73 -6.88 -7.89 -3.68
CA ASN A 73 -6.85 -6.55 -4.27
C ASN A 73 -8.24 -5.94 -4.33
N LEU A 74 -8.25 -4.61 -4.55
CA LEU A 74 -9.42 -3.78 -4.80
C LEU A 74 -9.12 -2.87 -5.98
N GLY A 75 -10.16 -2.51 -6.74
CA GLY A 75 -10.07 -1.57 -7.84
C GLY A 75 -10.16 -2.23 -9.22
N PRO A 76 -10.08 -1.43 -10.29
CA PRO A 76 -10.08 -1.93 -11.66
C PRO A 76 -8.97 -2.91 -11.99
N LEU A 77 -7.83 -2.81 -11.27
CA LEU A 77 -6.66 -3.67 -11.42
C LEU A 77 -6.19 -4.18 -10.06
N GLY A 78 -5.64 -5.39 -10.06
CA GLY A 78 -4.95 -5.97 -8.90
C GLY A 78 -3.57 -6.46 -9.26
N TRP A 79 -2.60 -6.20 -8.38
CA TRP A 79 -1.26 -6.77 -8.51
C TRP A 79 -1.28 -8.25 -8.18
N VAL A 80 -0.69 -9.05 -9.06
CA VAL A 80 -0.58 -10.50 -8.89
C VAL A 80 0.83 -10.98 -9.18
N SER A 81 1.16 -12.11 -8.57
CA SER A 81 2.46 -12.78 -8.73
C SER A 81 2.27 -14.28 -8.82
N ASP A 82 2.87 -14.86 -9.82
CA ASP A 82 2.96 -16.29 -10.05
C ASP A 82 4.23 -16.64 -10.83
N ARG A 83 4.35 -17.87 -11.32
CA ARG A 83 5.52 -18.31 -12.09
C ARG A 83 5.71 -17.58 -13.41
N ALA A 84 4.65 -16.92 -13.94
CA ALA A 84 4.72 -16.09 -15.14
C ALA A 84 5.25 -14.68 -14.87
N GLY A 85 5.42 -14.29 -13.60
CA GLY A 85 5.96 -13.00 -13.19
C GLY A 85 5.00 -12.13 -12.41
N TYR A 86 5.37 -10.86 -12.27
CA TYR A 86 4.61 -9.80 -11.61
C TYR A 86 3.80 -9.04 -12.65
N ARG A 87 2.55 -8.73 -12.37
CA ARG A 87 1.71 -7.94 -13.29
C ARG A 87 0.47 -7.38 -12.59
N TYR A 88 -0.17 -6.43 -13.24
CA TYR A 88 -1.52 -5.99 -12.93
C TYR A 88 -2.53 -6.69 -13.85
N GLN A 89 -3.63 -7.20 -13.29
CA GLN A 89 -4.73 -7.81 -14.04
C GLN A 89 -6.09 -7.45 -13.43
N ALA A 90 -7.15 -7.54 -14.24
CA ALA A 90 -8.50 -7.10 -13.85
C ALA A 90 -9.24 -8.10 -12.97
N THR A 91 -8.76 -9.35 -12.86
CA THR A 91 -9.49 -10.44 -12.20
C THR A 91 -8.64 -11.13 -11.15
N HIS A 92 -9.32 -11.69 -10.16
CA HIS A 92 -8.71 -12.50 -9.10
C HIS A 92 -8.12 -13.80 -9.68
N PRO A 93 -6.86 -14.18 -9.37
CA PRO A 93 -6.19 -15.30 -10.03
C PRO A 93 -6.76 -16.68 -9.69
N VAL A 94 -7.54 -16.81 -8.61
CA VAL A 94 -8.14 -18.10 -8.18
C VAL A 94 -9.62 -18.18 -8.59
N THR A 95 -10.39 -17.09 -8.42
CA THR A 95 -11.83 -17.11 -8.72
C THR A 95 -12.16 -16.73 -10.14
N GLY A 96 -11.28 -15.94 -10.80
CA GLY A 96 -11.54 -15.36 -12.12
C GLY A 96 -12.46 -14.13 -12.09
N GLU A 97 -13.02 -13.78 -10.93
CA GLU A 97 -13.94 -12.66 -10.78
C GLU A 97 -13.22 -11.32 -10.78
N PRO A 98 -13.86 -10.22 -11.20
CA PRO A 98 -13.33 -8.88 -11.05
C PRO A 98 -13.04 -8.54 -9.60
N TRP A 99 -12.05 -7.67 -9.38
CA TRP A 99 -11.75 -7.16 -8.05
C TRP A 99 -12.88 -6.24 -7.55
N PRO A 100 -13.23 -6.30 -6.27
CA PRO A 100 -14.17 -5.36 -5.65
C PRO A 100 -13.69 -3.91 -5.76
N PRO A 101 -14.58 -2.91 -5.71
CA PRO A 101 -14.19 -1.51 -5.82
C PRO A 101 -13.31 -1.07 -4.64
N ILE A 102 -12.52 -0.02 -4.86
CA ILE A 102 -11.76 0.64 -3.79
C ILE A 102 -12.75 1.41 -2.89
N PRO A 103 -12.74 1.21 -1.56
CA PRO A 103 -13.59 1.93 -0.62
C PRO A 103 -13.45 3.45 -0.73
N GLN A 104 -14.56 4.17 -0.62
CA GLN A 104 -14.60 5.62 -0.80
C GLN A 104 -13.65 6.37 0.17
N VAL A 105 -13.54 5.91 1.41
CA VAL A 105 -12.63 6.51 2.41
C VAL A 105 -11.16 6.48 1.95
N LEU A 106 -10.75 5.45 1.21
CA LEU A 106 -9.40 5.36 0.66
C LEU A 106 -9.21 6.29 -0.54
N LEU A 107 -10.22 6.47 -1.39
CA LEU A 107 -10.19 7.42 -2.50
C LEU A 107 -10.10 8.86 -1.99
N GLU A 108 -10.81 9.20 -0.93
CA GLU A 108 -10.73 10.50 -0.27
C GLU A 108 -9.36 10.74 0.36
N LEU A 109 -8.81 9.70 1.04
CA LEU A 109 -7.47 9.78 1.60
C LEU A 109 -6.40 9.95 0.51
N TRP A 110 -6.53 9.26 -0.62
CA TRP A 110 -5.66 9.46 -1.77
C TRP A 110 -5.70 10.90 -2.26
N ARG A 111 -6.88 11.47 -2.48
CA ARG A 111 -7.03 12.84 -2.93
C ARG A 111 -6.46 13.86 -1.95
N THR A 112 -6.67 13.65 -0.65
CA THR A 112 -6.26 14.62 0.41
C THR A 112 -4.80 14.46 0.83
N ALA A 113 -4.31 13.25 1.06
CA ALA A 113 -2.95 13.00 1.55
C ALA A 113 -1.92 12.95 0.42
N ALA A 114 -2.26 12.38 -0.73
CA ALA A 114 -1.37 12.34 -1.88
C ALA A 114 -1.48 13.59 -2.79
N GLY A 115 -2.52 14.40 -2.63
CA GLY A 115 -2.76 15.60 -3.45
C GLY A 115 -2.96 15.26 -4.93
N CYS A 116 -3.45 14.07 -5.25
CA CYS A 116 -3.56 13.56 -6.60
C CYS A 116 -5.03 13.49 -7.03
N GLU A 117 -5.40 14.28 -8.04
CA GLU A 117 -6.77 14.29 -8.60
C GLU A 117 -7.06 13.08 -9.49
N VAL A 118 -6.03 12.48 -10.09
CA VAL A 118 -6.18 11.23 -10.85
C VAL A 118 -6.34 10.08 -9.85
N PRO A 119 -7.47 9.36 -9.88
CA PRO A 119 -7.74 8.32 -8.90
C PRO A 119 -6.78 7.13 -9.04
N PRO A 120 -6.51 6.40 -7.95
CA PRO A 120 -5.81 5.13 -8.02
C PRO A 120 -6.67 4.11 -8.77
N ASP A 121 -6.04 3.19 -9.49
CA ASP A 121 -6.73 2.11 -10.19
C ASP A 121 -6.41 0.72 -9.62
N ALA A 122 -5.58 0.67 -8.59
CA ALA A 122 -5.22 -0.54 -7.87
C ALA A 122 -5.04 -0.27 -6.36
N CYS A 123 -5.50 -1.20 -5.55
CA CYS A 123 -5.22 -1.23 -4.11
C CYS A 123 -4.87 -2.66 -3.70
N LEU A 124 -3.58 -2.92 -3.50
CA LEU A 124 -3.11 -4.20 -2.98
C LEU A 124 -3.39 -4.28 -1.48
N VAL A 125 -4.05 -5.34 -1.05
CA VAL A 125 -4.34 -5.62 0.36
C VAL A 125 -3.48 -6.78 0.85
N ASN A 126 -2.61 -6.50 1.80
CA ASN A 126 -1.71 -7.46 2.43
C ASN A 126 -2.22 -7.81 3.84
N LEU A 127 -2.42 -9.08 4.14
CA LEU A 127 -2.75 -9.57 5.47
C LEU A 127 -1.54 -10.27 6.08
N TYR A 128 -1.02 -9.66 7.15
CA TYR A 128 0.10 -10.18 7.95
C TYR A 128 -0.44 -10.91 9.17
N ARG A 129 -0.12 -12.18 9.32
CA ARG A 129 -0.43 -12.98 10.51
C ARG A 129 0.80 -13.74 10.98
N GLY A 130 0.98 -13.86 12.29
CA GLY A 130 2.12 -14.55 12.89
C GLY A 130 3.46 -13.98 12.41
N PRO A 131 4.40 -14.81 11.90
CA PRO A 131 5.73 -14.39 11.49
C PRO A 131 5.78 -13.78 10.07
N ALA A 132 4.63 -13.45 9.47
CA ALA A 132 4.58 -12.88 8.11
C ALA A 132 5.36 -11.56 8.03
N ARG A 133 6.14 -11.42 6.97
CA ARG A 133 6.99 -10.26 6.71
C ARG A 133 7.12 -10.00 5.22
N MET A 134 7.56 -8.79 4.87
CA MET A 134 7.88 -8.41 3.49
C MET A 134 9.31 -7.88 3.46
N GLY A 135 10.16 -8.52 2.68
CA GLY A 135 11.54 -8.07 2.47
C GLY A 135 11.59 -6.70 1.80
N LEU A 136 12.76 -6.05 1.83
CA LEU A 136 12.96 -4.80 1.11
C LEU A 136 12.80 -5.01 -0.39
N HIS A 137 11.85 -4.30 -0.99
CA HIS A 137 11.53 -4.31 -2.42
C HIS A 137 11.23 -2.88 -2.88
N GLN A 138 11.01 -2.71 -4.16
CA GLN A 138 10.57 -1.46 -4.78
C GLN A 138 9.26 -1.74 -5.52
N ASP A 139 8.32 -0.80 -5.48
CA ASP A 139 7.12 -0.81 -6.31
C ASP A 139 7.50 -0.28 -7.71
N ARG A 140 7.65 -1.20 -8.69
CA ARG A 140 8.20 -0.90 -10.02
C ARG A 140 7.39 -1.48 -11.17
N ASP A 141 6.22 -2.04 -10.87
CA ASP A 141 5.38 -2.71 -11.88
C ASP A 141 4.35 -1.75 -12.50
N GLU A 142 4.32 -0.48 -12.05
CA GLU A 142 3.48 0.58 -12.58
C GLU A 142 4.10 1.20 -13.84
N ALA A 143 3.24 1.67 -14.76
CA ALA A 143 3.69 2.27 -16.01
C ALA A 143 4.21 3.71 -15.86
N ASP A 144 3.85 4.40 -14.77
CA ASP A 144 4.21 5.81 -14.53
C ASP A 144 4.53 6.05 -13.07
N PHE A 145 5.79 6.37 -12.79
CA PHE A 145 6.29 6.65 -11.43
C PHE A 145 6.10 8.10 -10.97
N SER A 146 5.49 8.95 -11.77
CA SER A 146 5.07 10.28 -11.33
C SER A 146 3.94 10.23 -10.30
N PHE A 147 3.15 9.14 -10.31
CA PHE A 147 2.12 8.89 -9.31
C PHE A 147 2.71 8.34 -8.01
N PRO A 148 2.22 8.81 -6.85
CA PRO A 148 2.68 8.34 -5.55
C PRO A 148 2.20 6.91 -5.25
N VAL A 149 2.75 6.34 -4.16
CA VAL A 149 2.20 5.16 -3.48
C VAL A 149 1.70 5.61 -2.12
N LEU A 150 0.42 5.37 -1.82
CA LEU A 150 -0.19 5.64 -0.51
C LEU A 150 -0.49 4.31 0.19
N SER A 151 0.05 4.13 1.38
CA SER A 151 -0.09 2.90 2.17
C SER A 151 -0.80 3.19 3.48
N VAL A 152 -1.87 2.45 3.78
CA VAL A 152 -2.70 2.57 4.99
C VAL A 152 -2.55 1.32 5.83
N SER A 153 -2.40 1.49 7.16
CA SER A 153 -2.20 0.42 8.12
C SER A 153 -3.43 0.26 9.01
N LEU A 154 -3.90 -0.97 9.20
CA LEU A 154 -4.97 -1.34 10.13
C LEU A 154 -4.55 -2.56 10.95
N GLY A 155 -4.86 -2.56 12.25
CA GLY A 155 -4.52 -3.66 13.15
C GLY A 155 -3.16 -3.51 13.80
N ASP A 156 -2.41 -4.60 13.93
CA ASP A 156 -1.13 -4.61 14.64
C ASP A 156 -0.12 -3.65 14.03
N THR A 157 0.64 -2.96 14.89
CA THR A 157 1.71 -2.03 14.50
C THR A 157 2.80 -2.76 13.71
N ALA A 158 3.17 -2.22 12.55
CA ALA A 158 4.29 -2.71 11.77
C ALA A 158 5.60 -1.99 12.10
N VAL A 159 6.69 -2.74 12.10
CA VAL A 159 8.05 -2.19 11.96
C VAL A 159 8.36 -2.12 10.48
N PHE A 160 8.15 -0.95 9.90
CA PHE A 160 8.37 -0.65 8.48
C PHE A 160 9.80 -0.18 8.28
N ARG A 161 10.46 -0.70 7.27
CA ARG A 161 11.81 -0.28 6.88
C ARG A 161 11.76 0.45 5.56
N ILE A 162 12.56 1.50 5.45
CA ILE A 162 12.72 2.26 4.23
C ILE A 162 14.19 2.62 4.01
N ALA A 163 14.65 2.51 2.77
CA ALA A 163 16.01 2.83 2.36
C ALA A 163 15.99 3.56 1.00
N PRO A 164 17.03 4.32 0.65
CA PRO A 164 17.16 4.97 -0.65
C PRO A 164 17.00 3.98 -1.81
N PRO A 165 16.52 4.44 -3.00
CA PRO A 165 16.36 3.59 -4.19
C PRO A 165 17.62 2.84 -4.59
N GLU A 166 18.77 3.50 -4.51
CA GLU A 166 20.10 2.97 -4.81
C GLU A 166 20.63 1.99 -3.75
N GLY A 167 19.95 1.91 -2.61
CA GLY A 167 20.37 1.13 -1.44
C GLY A 167 21.07 1.98 -0.40
N GLY A 168 21.68 1.32 0.59
CA GLY A 168 22.31 1.99 1.71
C GLY A 168 21.62 1.73 3.05
N ARG A 169 21.89 2.60 4.04
CA ARG A 169 21.34 2.45 5.40
C ARG A 169 19.82 2.63 5.40
N SER A 170 19.09 1.65 5.91
CA SER A 170 17.64 1.74 6.09
C SER A 170 17.27 2.41 7.42
N ALA A 171 16.22 3.24 7.38
CA ALA A 171 15.53 3.71 8.58
C ALA A 171 14.37 2.76 8.93
N SER A 172 13.96 2.78 10.20
CA SER A 172 12.77 2.05 10.67
C SER A 172 11.72 3.03 11.16
N VAL A 173 10.48 2.81 10.76
CA VAL A 173 9.31 3.60 11.16
C VAL A 173 8.27 2.65 11.73
N ARG A 174 7.61 3.04 12.83
CA ARG A 174 6.44 2.32 13.33
C ARG A 174 5.20 2.85 12.62
N LEU A 175 4.39 1.94 12.07
CA LEU A 175 3.10 2.25 11.47
C LEU A 175 2.02 1.60 12.33
N ALA A 176 1.32 2.41 13.13
CA ALA A 176 0.22 1.97 13.96
C ALA A 176 -1.09 1.82 13.13
N SER A 177 -2.12 1.30 13.76
CA SER A 177 -3.47 1.25 13.17
C SER A 177 -4.00 2.66 12.91
N GLY A 178 -4.51 2.90 11.71
CA GLY A 178 -5.00 4.21 11.27
C GLY A 178 -3.93 5.11 10.66
N ASP A 179 -2.64 4.74 10.73
CA ASP A 179 -1.58 5.51 10.07
C ASP A 179 -1.60 5.29 8.57
N ALA A 180 -1.24 6.36 7.84
CA ALA A 180 -0.92 6.26 6.42
C ALA A 180 0.49 6.77 6.16
N CYS A 181 1.16 6.23 5.14
CA CYS A 181 2.42 6.76 4.65
C CYS A 181 2.40 6.89 3.13
N LEU A 182 3.12 7.89 2.63
CA LEU A 182 3.21 8.25 1.23
C LEU A 182 4.65 8.13 0.75
N LEU A 183 4.84 7.50 -0.40
CA LEU A 183 6.09 7.50 -1.14
C LEU A 183 5.86 8.26 -2.45
N ALA A 184 6.50 9.42 -2.60
CA ALA A 184 6.35 10.29 -3.76
C ALA A 184 7.72 10.88 -4.17
N GLY A 185 7.83 11.39 -5.40
CA GLY A 185 9.06 12.01 -5.88
C GLY A 185 10.31 11.18 -5.60
N PRO A 186 11.32 11.69 -4.87
CA PRO A 186 12.55 10.95 -4.58
C PRO A 186 12.33 9.62 -3.85
N ALA A 187 11.29 9.52 -3.01
CA ALA A 187 10.97 8.29 -2.29
C ALA A 187 10.08 7.31 -3.08
N ARG A 188 9.60 7.67 -4.28
CA ARG A 188 8.67 6.82 -5.05
C ARG A 188 9.22 5.41 -5.30
N LEU A 189 10.49 5.32 -5.56
CA LEU A 189 11.21 4.06 -5.76
C LEU A 189 12.09 3.67 -4.57
N ALA A 190 11.82 4.20 -3.38
CA ALA A 190 12.51 3.79 -2.17
C ALA A 190 12.33 2.29 -1.91
N ARG A 191 13.41 1.63 -1.49
CA ARG A 191 13.34 0.24 -1.05
C ARG A 191 12.65 0.17 0.30
N HIS A 192 11.56 -0.56 0.40
CA HIS A 192 10.77 -0.64 1.62
C HIS A 192 10.27 -2.05 1.90
N GLY A 193 9.85 -2.27 3.14
CA GLY A 193 9.34 -3.58 3.56
C GLY A 193 8.84 -3.57 5.00
N VAL A 194 8.35 -4.71 5.46
CA VAL A 194 7.88 -4.93 6.84
C VAL A 194 8.71 -6.03 7.47
N ASP A 195 9.52 -5.65 8.47
CA ASP A 195 10.36 -6.60 9.21
C ASP A 195 9.51 -7.56 10.04
N ARG A 196 8.53 -7.01 10.75
CA ARG A 196 7.60 -7.73 11.62
C ARG A 196 6.39 -6.87 11.97
N THR A 197 5.35 -7.51 12.45
CA THR A 197 4.25 -6.88 13.19
C THR A 197 4.44 -7.08 14.70
N LEU A 198 3.97 -6.13 15.50
CA LEU A 198 3.98 -6.20 16.96
C LEU A 198 2.67 -6.83 17.41
N ALA A 199 2.67 -8.15 17.53
CA ALA A 199 1.47 -8.93 17.85
C ALA A 199 0.78 -8.42 19.11
N GLY A 200 -0.56 -8.29 19.06
CA GLY A 200 -1.37 -7.83 20.18
C GLY A 200 -1.32 -6.32 20.44
N SER A 201 -0.69 -5.52 19.54
CA SER A 201 -0.70 -4.05 19.65
C SER A 201 -2.03 -3.42 19.19
N SER A 202 -2.95 -4.22 18.65
CA SER A 202 -4.30 -3.81 18.28
C SER A 202 -5.27 -5.00 18.38
N ALA A 203 -6.50 -4.73 18.78
CA ALA A 203 -7.61 -5.70 18.78
C ALA A 203 -8.52 -5.57 17.53
N LEU A 204 -8.16 -4.70 16.57
CA LEU A 204 -9.02 -4.37 15.43
C LEU A 204 -9.27 -5.57 14.51
N ILE A 205 -8.27 -6.39 14.28
CA ILE A 205 -8.36 -7.55 13.38
C ILE A 205 -8.68 -8.81 14.19
N PRO A 206 -9.82 -9.48 13.96
CA PRO A 206 -10.17 -10.72 14.63
C PRO A 206 -9.06 -11.79 14.47
N GLY A 207 -8.62 -12.36 15.57
CA GLY A 207 -7.49 -13.30 15.60
C GLY A 207 -6.12 -12.64 15.45
N GLY A 208 -6.04 -11.30 15.58
CA GLY A 208 -4.80 -10.52 15.51
C GLY A 208 -4.26 -10.33 14.10
N GLY A 209 -3.19 -9.59 13.98
CA GLY A 209 -2.51 -9.32 12.72
C GLY A 209 -2.73 -7.91 12.16
N ARG A 210 -2.24 -7.69 10.95
CA ARG A 210 -2.25 -6.39 10.29
C ARG A 210 -2.77 -6.50 8.86
N LEU A 211 -3.67 -5.59 8.50
CA LEU A 211 -3.98 -5.28 7.10
C LEU A 211 -3.13 -4.08 6.65
N ASN A 212 -2.62 -4.15 5.44
CA ASN A 212 -1.98 -3.04 4.78
C ASN A 212 -2.63 -2.85 3.40
N LEU A 213 -3.17 -1.67 3.16
CA LEU A 213 -3.85 -1.29 1.93
C LEU A 213 -2.96 -0.31 1.18
N THR A 214 -2.47 -0.71 0.01
CA THR A 214 -1.52 0.07 -0.78
C THR A 214 -2.15 0.50 -2.09
N LEU A 215 -2.46 1.80 -2.19
CA LEU A 215 -3.06 2.42 -3.37
C LEU A 215 -1.98 2.84 -4.35
N ARG A 216 -2.24 2.58 -5.64
CA ARG A 216 -1.35 2.90 -6.76
C ARG A 216 -2.15 3.30 -7.99
N ARG A 217 -1.53 4.05 -8.87
CA ARG A 217 -1.96 4.22 -10.26
C ARG A 217 -1.06 3.36 -11.13
N ALA A 218 -1.60 2.24 -11.60
CA ALA A 218 -0.84 1.25 -12.37
C ALA A 218 -0.74 1.62 -13.86
N ARG A 219 -1.77 2.26 -14.42
CA ARG A 219 -1.82 2.73 -15.81
C ARG A 219 -1.46 4.21 -15.90
N PRO A 220 -0.99 4.69 -17.07
CA PRO A 220 -0.87 6.12 -17.34
C PRO A 220 -2.19 6.86 -17.13
N ALA A 221 -2.12 8.19 -16.95
CA ALA A 221 -3.30 9.06 -16.86
C ALA A 221 -4.03 9.18 -18.19
#